data_ad7e97882ac90b04de91b57baa7d2efe
#
_entry.id   ad7e97882ac90b04de91b57baa7d2efe
#
_cell.length_a   1.000
_cell.length_b   1.000
_cell.length_c   1.000
_cell.angle_alpha   90.00
_cell.angle_beta   90.00
_cell.angle_gamma   90.00
#
_symmetry.space_group_name_H-M   'P 1'
#
loop_
_entity.id
_entity.type
_entity.pdbx_description
1 polymer ?
#
loop_
_entity_poly.entity_id
_entity_poly.type
_entity_poly.pdbx_seq_one_letter_code
_entity_poly.pdbx_strand_id
1 'polypeptide(L)'
;MSNLPIIVASGGINTAGRSSHRHAHNRLVINSIGIEARNRTIKALGVMMDSDIEDEILARTLVRRIEHQHFDPSAVAINHRYRIDDVHGVVNLSPDGFTTSRAQNALRGLSSGDSVLVPTQREFDVSVAGQLPMGFDPGALYTSRNHPRGLQMSIYAMSDALADLGLDWDQLAGSLPPDAVSVYVSSSMGQLDEAATGGMMTAGLRGE
;
A
#
# COMPACT_ATOMS: atom_id res chain seq x y z
N MET A 1 25.02 18.46 30.92
CA MET A 1 24.34 19.00 29.72
C MET A 1 23.44 17.89 29.20
N SER A 2 22.16 18.12 29.05
CA SER A 2 21.26 17.13 28.45
C SER A 2 21.54 17.09 26.94
N ASN A 3 21.95 15.94 26.43
CA ASN A 3 22.08 15.71 25.00
C ASN A 3 20.67 15.67 24.41
N LEU A 4 20.28 16.65 23.64
CA LEU A 4 19.02 16.67 22.92
C LEU A 4 19.16 15.88 21.63
N PRO A 5 18.17 15.04 21.26
CA PRO A 5 18.16 14.38 19.97
C PRO A 5 18.04 15.40 18.83
N ILE A 6 18.75 15.18 17.75
CA ILE A 6 18.72 16.03 16.57
C ILE A 6 18.27 15.17 15.38
N ILE A 7 17.28 15.66 14.61
CA ILE A 7 16.90 15.05 13.33
C ILE A 7 17.89 15.55 12.29
N VAL A 8 18.60 14.62 11.66
CA VAL A 8 19.64 14.91 10.66
C VAL A 8 19.21 14.64 9.22
N ALA A 9 18.23 13.77 9.03
CA ALA A 9 17.67 13.46 7.71
C ALA A 9 16.24 12.95 7.85
N SER A 10 15.51 12.98 6.73
CA SER A 10 14.19 12.39 6.60
C SER A 10 14.04 11.72 5.23
N GLY A 11 13.37 10.59 5.18
CA GLY A 11 13.14 9.85 3.95
C GLY A 11 11.79 9.17 3.94
N GLY A 12 11.33 8.81 2.76
CA GLY A 12 10.06 8.15 2.56
C GLY A 12 9.60 8.20 1.12
N ILE A 13 8.46 7.58 0.91
CA ILE A 13 7.77 7.58 -0.39
C ILE A 13 6.29 7.89 -0.19
N ASN A 14 5.74 8.65 -1.08
CA ASN A 14 4.31 8.98 -1.13
C ASN A 14 3.85 9.09 -2.60
N THR A 15 2.64 9.57 -2.82
CA THR A 15 2.04 9.71 -4.15
C THR A 15 2.80 10.64 -5.09
N ALA A 16 3.58 11.56 -4.53
CA ALA A 16 4.39 12.54 -5.27
C ALA A 16 5.86 12.07 -5.47
N GLY A 17 6.20 10.85 -5.05
CA GLY A 17 7.54 10.31 -5.10
C GLY A 17 8.27 10.35 -3.77
N ARG A 18 9.59 10.29 -3.81
CA ARG A 18 10.44 10.26 -2.62
C ARG A 18 10.44 11.59 -1.86
N SER A 19 10.61 11.51 -0.54
CA SER A 19 10.59 12.70 0.33
C SER A 19 11.94 13.42 0.39
N SER A 20 13.05 12.70 0.23
CA SER A 20 14.40 13.27 0.27
C SER A 20 14.60 14.40 -0.73
N HIS A 21 15.51 15.31 -0.45
CA HIS A 21 15.84 16.46 -1.30
C HIS A 21 14.63 17.28 -1.76
N ARG A 22 13.51 17.22 -1.01
CA ARG A 22 12.25 17.91 -1.30
C ARG A 22 11.57 17.48 -2.61
N HIS A 23 11.89 16.30 -3.17
CA HIS A 23 11.34 15.87 -4.45
C HIS A 23 9.81 15.78 -4.43
N ALA A 24 9.21 15.16 -3.41
CA ALA A 24 7.76 15.10 -3.30
C ALA A 24 7.10 16.48 -3.20
N HIS A 25 7.70 17.40 -2.43
CA HIS A 25 7.21 18.78 -2.37
C HIS A 25 7.30 19.46 -3.74
N ASN A 26 8.45 19.36 -4.42
CA ASN A 26 8.64 19.94 -5.75
C ASN A 26 7.65 19.40 -6.77
N ARG A 27 7.31 18.08 -6.67
CA ARG A 27 6.26 17.49 -7.54
C ARG A 27 4.88 18.12 -7.29
N LEU A 28 4.53 18.42 -6.05
CA LEU A 28 3.23 19.06 -5.73
C LEU A 28 3.13 20.47 -6.32
N VAL A 29 4.23 21.18 -6.37
CA VAL A 29 4.30 22.57 -6.87
C VAL A 29 5.03 22.69 -8.21
N ILE A 30 5.03 21.64 -9.01
CA ILE A 30 5.88 21.48 -10.21
C ILE A 30 5.77 22.65 -11.21
N ASN A 31 4.60 23.26 -11.30
CA ASN A 31 4.33 24.38 -12.21
C ASN A 31 4.80 25.74 -11.66
N SER A 32 5.22 25.80 -10.39
CA SER A 32 5.59 27.06 -9.70
C SER A 32 7.06 27.15 -9.34
N ILE A 33 7.84 26.10 -9.61
CA ILE A 33 9.28 26.05 -9.31
C ILE A 33 10.12 26.38 -10.53
N GLY A 34 11.38 26.81 -10.28
CA GLY A 34 12.33 27.10 -11.34
C GLY A 34 12.67 25.89 -12.20
N ILE A 35 13.04 26.14 -13.44
CA ILE A 35 13.25 25.09 -14.47
C ILE A 35 14.27 24.02 -14.04
N GLU A 36 15.32 24.37 -13.34
CA GLU A 36 16.33 23.41 -12.88
C GLU A 36 15.76 22.45 -11.83
N ALA A 37 14.98 22.96 -10.85
CA ALA A 37 14.34 22.16 -9.82
C ALA A 37 13.28 21.25 -10.45
N ARG A 38 12.52 21.76 -11.41
CA ARG A 38 11.55 21.01 -12.20
C ARG A 38 12.21 19.84 -12.92
N ASN A 39 13.27 20.11 -13.70
CA ASN A 39 13.97 19.07 -14.45
C ASN A 39 14.59 18.00 -13.55
N ARG A 40 15.16 18.38 -12.40
CA ARG A 40 15.65 17.40 -11.42
C ARG A 40 14.54 16.53 -10.86
N THR A 41 13.38 17.11 -10.58
CA THR A 41 12.22 16.39 -10.05
C THR A 41 11.67 15.41 -11.08
N ILE A 42 11.46 15.85 -12.32
CA ILE A 42 11.00 14.99 -13.42
C ILE A 42 11.97 13.84 -13.66
N LYS A 43 13.27 14.14 -13.74
CA LYS A 43 14.30 13.11 -13.92
C LYS A 43 14.30 12.08 -12.78
N ALA A 44 14.16 12.53 -11.54
CA ALA A 44 14.12 11.62 -10.39
C ALA A 44 12.88 10.72 -10.38
N LEU A 45 11.72 11.24 -10.77
CA LEU A 45 10.50 10.46 -10.95
C LEU A 45 10.64 9.50 -12.14
N GLY A 46 11.20 9.94 -13.26
CA GLY A 46 11.43 9.10 -14.43
C GLY A 46 12.28 7.87 -14.12
N VAL A 47 13.37 8.04 -13.39
CA VAL A 47 14.20 6.93 -12.92
C VAL A 47 13.40 5.97 -12.02
N MET A 48 12.55 6.50 -11.15
CA MET A 48 11.72 5.71 -10.24
C MET A 48 10.64 4.90 -11.00
N MET A 49 10.10 5.45 -12.08
CA MET A 49 8.97 4.93 -12.83
C MET A 49 9.36 4.21 -14.12
N ASP A 50 10.66 4.16 -14.42
CA ASP A 50 11.22 3.65 -15.67
C ASP A 50 10.57 4.31 -16.90
N SER A 51 10.50 5.66 -16.91
CA SER A 51 9.90 6.44 -18.00
C SER A 51 10.68 7.74 -18.22
N ASP A 52 10.87 8.11 -19.49
CA ASP A 52 11.50 9.37 -19.88
C ASP A 52 10.48 10.41 -20.40
N ILE A 53 9.19 10.04 -20.45
CA ILE A 53 8.13 10.90 -20.99
C ILE A 53 7.50 11.71 -19.87
N GLU A 54 7.74 13.03 -19.88
CA GLU A 54 7.30 13.93 -18.82
C GLU A 54 5.79 13.89 -18.57
N ASP A 55 4.98 13.93 -19.63
CA ASP A 55 3.52 13.92 -19.49
C ASP A 55 3.03 12.62 -18.85
N GLU A 56 3.66 11.50 -19.16
CA GLU A 56 3.36 10.22 -18.51
C GLU A 56 3.76 10.22 -17.04
N ILE A 57 4.95 10.72 -16.73
CA ILE A 57 5.44 10.84 -15.34
C ILE A 57 4.46 11.67 -14.51
N LEU A 58 4.01 12.80 -15.05
CA LEU A 58 3.04 13.66 -14.38
C LEU A 58 1.68 13.02 -14.21
N ALA A 59 1.18 12.32 -15.23
CA ALA A 59 -0.12 11.64 -15.19
C ALA A 59 -0.14 10.43 -14.24
N ARG A 60 1.01 9.80 -14.03
CA ARG A 60 1.15 8.55 -13.23
C ARG A 60 1.61 8.80 -11.79
N THR A 61 1.49 10.04 -11.31
CA THR A 61 1.77 10.43 -9.92
C THR A 61 0.57 11.10 -9.29
N LEU A 62 0.59 11.32 -7.96
CA LEU A 62 -0.45 11.95 -7.15
C LEU A 62 -1.74 11.11 -7.07
N VAL A 63 -2.88 11.81 -7.01
CA VAL A 63 -4.22 11.18 -6.98
C VAL A 63 -4.64 10.82 -8.41
N ARG A 64 -5.01 9.57 -8.61
CA ARG A 64 -5.46 9.08 -9.91
C ARG A 64 -6.53 7.99 -9.74
N ARG A 65 -7.13 7.56 -10.83
CA ARG A 65 -8.05 6.43 -10.79
C ARG A 65 -7.36 5.20 -10.24
N ILE A 66 -8.08 4.44 -9.41
CA ILE A 66 -7.58 3.17 -8.88
C ILE A 66 -7.36 2.20 -10.04
N GLU A 67 -6.19 1.60 -10.08
CA GLU A 67 -5.81 0.65 -11.13
C GLU A 67 -6.50 -0.70 -10.89
N HIS A 68 -7.29 -1.14 -11.86
CA HIS A 68 -8.06 -2.40 -11.78
C HIS A 68 -7.18 -3.66 -11.63
N GLN A 69 -5.88 -3.57 -11.93
CA GLN A 69 -4.95 -4.71 -11.77
C GLN A 69 -4.82 -5.18 -10.33
N HIS A 70 -4.96 -4.27 -9.36
CA HIS A 70 -4.78 -4.57 -7.95
C HIS A 70 -6.09 -4.52 -7.16
N PHE A 71 -7.04 -3.74 -7.63
CA PHE A 71 -8.31 -3.53 -6.96
C PHE A 71 -9.34 -2.99 -7.96
N ASP A 72 -10.44 -3.73 -8.13
CA ASP A 72 -11.58 -3.26 -8.91
C ASP A 72 -12.64 -2.67 -7.96
N PRO A 73 -12.78 -1.33 -7.92
CA PRO A 73 -13.77 -0.70 -7.06
C PRO A 73 -15.22 -1.02 -7.45
N SER A 74 -15.46 -1.47 -8.69
CA SER A 74 -16.79 -1.83 -9.19
C SER A 74 -17.25 -3.22 -8.77
N ALA A 75 -16.31 -4.10 -8.36
CA ALA A 75 -16.59 -5.50 -8.10
C ALA A 75 -15.86 -6.05 -6.87
N VAL A 76 -15.95 -5.34 -5.74
CA VAL A 76 -15.29 -5.78 -4.51
C VAL A 76 -16.05 -6.94 -3.89
N ALA A 77 -15.40 -8.10 -3.83
CA ALA A 77 -15.94 -9.27 -3.17
C ALA A 77 -15.91 -9.09 -1.65
N ILE A 78 -17.06 -9.15 -1.03
CA ILE A 78 -17.24 -9.06 0.42
C ILE A 78 -18.03 -10.26 0.89
N ASN A 79 -17.58 -10.89 1.98
CA ASN A 79 -18.39 -11.88 2.67
C ASN A 79 -19.26 -11.18 3.71
N HIS A 80 -20.55 -11.14 3.46
CA HIS A 80 -21.50 -10.57 4.40
C HIS A 80 -22.02 -11.64 5.35
N ARG A 81 -22.01 -11.35 6.65
CA ARG A 81 -22.53 -12.26 7.67
C ARG A 81 -24.00 -11.95 7.89
N TYR A 82 -24.85 -12.92 7.60
CA TYR A 82 -26.29 -12.85 7.84
C TYR A 82 -26.68 -13.73 9.03
N ARG A 83 -27.66 -13.26 9.82
CA ARG A 83 -28.43 -14.03 10.79
C ARG A 83 -29.89 -14.07 10.36
N ILE A 84 -30.65 -15.06 10.85
CA ILE A 84 -32.09 -15.14 10.54
C ILE A 84 -32.84 -13.87 10.95
N ASP A 85 -32.47 -13.25 12.05
CA ASP A 85 -33.08 -12.01 12.55
C ASP A 85 -32.86 -10.81 11.65
N ASP A 86 -31.83 -10.87 10.79
CA ASP A 86 -31.46 -9.78 9.87
C ASP A 86 -32.12 -9.96 8.48
N VAL A 87 -32.78 -11.10 8.24
CA VAL A 87 -33.33 -11.46 6.93
C VAL A 87 -34.81 -11.12 6.85
N HIS A 88 -35.13 -9.86 6.70
CA HIS A 88 -36.48 -9.40 6.34
C HIS A 88 -36.67 -9.34 4.81
N GLY A 89 -36.48 -10.46 4.10
CA GLY A 89 -36.67 -10.49 2.66
C GLY A 89 -36.05 -11.70 1.97
N VAL A 90 -36.40 -11.89 0.72
CA VAL A 90 -35.80 -12.91 -0.16
C VAL A 90 -34.37 -12.50 -0.46
N VAL A 91 -33.42 -13.21 0.12
CA VAL A 91 -32.01 -13.09 -0.27
C VAL A 91 -31.89 -13.73 -1.65
N ASN A 92 -31.77 -12.92 -2.70
CA ASN A 92 -31.38 -13.41 -4.02
C ASN A 92 -29.91 -13.82 -3.95
N LEU A 93 -29.68 -15.08 -3.67
CA LEU A 93 -28.37 -15.69 -3.77
C LEU A 93 -28.03 -15.82 -5.26
N SER A 94 -27.11 -14.99 -5.75
CA SER A 94 -26.64 -15.12 -7.12
C SER A 94 -26.08 -16.53 -7.37
N PRO A 95 -26.50 -17.21 -8.45
CA PRO A 95 -26.09 -18.59 -8.73
C PRO A 95 -24.59 -18.77 -8.93
N ASP A 96 -23.89 -17.71 -9.32
CA ASP A 96 -22.50 -17.74 -9.77
C ASP A 96 -21.47 -17.89 -8.62
N GLY A 97 -21.88 -17.74 -7.38
CA GLY A 97 -20.99 -17.86 -6.20
C GLY A 97 -21.20 -19.12 -5.35
N PHE A 98 -22.21 -19.94 -5.62
CA PHE A 98 -22.54 -21.10 -4.83
C PHE A 98 -22.54 -22.41 -5.62
N THR A 99 -21.71 -23.36 -5.20
CA THR A 99 -21.97 -24.77 -5.51
C THR A 99 -23.24 -25.20 -4.76
N THR A 100 -24.02 -26.13 -5.32
CA THR A 100 -25.29 -26.59 -4.75
C THR A 100 -25.16 -27.04 -3.28
N SER A 101 -24.01 -27.63 -2.92
CA SER A 101 -23.70 -28.06 -1.56
C SER A 101 -23.47 -26.87 -0.60
N ARG A 102 -22.87 -25.80 -1.07
CA ARG A 102 -22.61 -24.59 -0.29
C ARG A 102 -23.90 -23.81 0.00
N ALA A 103 -24.80 -23.74 -0.99
CA ALA A 103 -26.13 -23.16 -0.82
C ALA A 103 -26.98 -23.95 0.18
N GLN A 104 -26.94 -25.27 0.12
CA GLN A 104 -27.67 -26.14 1.07
C GLN A 104 -27.15 -26.01 2.49
N ASN A 105 -25.83 -25.92 2.69
CA ASN A 105 -25.23 -25.71 4.01
C ASN A 105 -25.55 -24.32 4.56
N ALA A 106 -25.57 -23.29 3.71
CA ALA A 106 -25.97 -21.95 4.08
C ALA A 106 -27.43 -21.91 4.55
N LEU A 107 -28.35 -22.56 3.82
CA LEU A 107 -29.76 -22.65 4.18
C LEU A 107 -29.99 -23.45 5.50
N ARG A 108 -29.22 -24.52 5.71
CA ARG A 108 -29.27 -25.27 6.98
C ARG A 108 -28.76 -24.45 8.16
N GLY A 109 -27.65 -23.71 7.98
CA GLY A 109 -27.11 -22.80 9.00
C GLY A 109 -28.13 -21.73 9.38
N LEU A 110 -28.76 -21.08 8.38
CA LEU A 110 -29.83 -20.10 8.62
C LEU A 110 -31.02 -20.70 9.37
N SER A 111 -31.42 -21.94 9.06
CA SER A 111 -32.53 -22.65 9.72
C SER A 111 -32.22 -23.01 11.16
N SER A 112 -30.95 -23.18 11.53
CA SER A 112 -30.49 -23.48 12.89
C SER A 112 -30.25 -22.25 13.75
N GLY A 113 -30.40 -21.04 13.20
CA GLY A 113 -30.11 -19.79 13.88
C GLY A 113 -28.63 -19.39 13.87
N ASP A 114 -27.79 -20.11 13.12
CA ASP A 114 -26.39 -19.81 12.95
C ASP A 114 -26.18 -18.63 11.99
N SER A 115 -25.06 -17.94 12.13
CA SER A 115 -24.65 -16.91 11.17
C SER A 115 -24.03 -17.57 9.93
N VAL A 116 -24.42 -17.11 8.75
CA VAL A 116 -23.92 -17.61 7.47
C VAL A 116 -23.16 -16.49 6.74
N LEU A 117 -21.99 -16.82 6.20
CA LEU A 117 -21.21 -15.92 5.35
C LEU A 117 -21.65 -16.12 3.90
N VAL A 118 -22.17 -15.04 3.30
CA VAL A 118 -22.61 -15.03 1.91
C VAL A 118 -21.68 -14.12 1.11
N PRO A 119 -21.02 -14.59 0.05
CA PRO A 119 -20.24 -13.75 -0.81
C PRO A 119 -21.18 -12.80 -1.57
N THR A 120 -20.89 -11.51 -1.48
CA THR A 120 -21.59 -10.45 -2.20
C THR A 120 -20.59 -9.58 -2.94
N GLN A 121 -21.03 -8.95 -4.00
CA GLN A 121 -20.24 -7.90 -4.64
C GLN A 121 -20.80 -6.54 -4.24
N ARG A 122 -19.92 -5.63 -3.95
CA ARG A 122 -20.27 -4.24 -3.64
C ARG A 122 -19.46 -3.32 -4.50
N GLU A 123 -20.13 -2.31 -5.05
CA GLU A 123 -19.47 -1.19 -5.68
C GLU A 123 -19.01 -0.19 -4.60
N PHE A 124 -17.78 0.29 -4.73
CA PHE A 124 -17.27 1.37 -3.90
C PHE A 124 -17.46 2.70 -4.62
N ASP A 125 -18.00 3.67 -3.91
CA ASP A 125 -18.21 5.04 -4.42
C ASP A 125 -16.90 5.76 -4.75
N VAL A 126 -15.77 5.26 -4.22
CA VAL A 126 -14.45 5.86 -4.40
C VAL A 126 -13.71 5.16 -5.54
N SER A 127 -13.56 5.87 -6.66
CA SER A 127 -12.84 5.41 -7.85
C SER A 127 -11.44 6.03 -8.01
N VAL A 128 -11.05 6.93 -7.12
CA VAL A 128 -9.75 7.63 -7.16
C VAL A 128 -9.05 7.52 -5.81
N ALA A 129 -7.74 7.41 -5.84
CA ALA A 129 -6.91 7.34 -4.64
C ALA A 129 -5.53 7.94 -4.86
N GLY A 130 -4.89 8.32 -3.77
CA GLY A 130 -3.46 8.58 -3.77
C GLY A 130 -2.71 7.26 -3.84
N GLN A 131 -2.02 7.01 -4.94
CA GLN A 131 -1.26 5.79 -5.17
C GLN A 131 0.22 6.13 -5.33
N LEU A 132 1.11 5.22 -4.99
CA LEU A 132 2.54 5.39 -5.26
C LEU A 132 2.75 5.63 -6.76
N PRO A 133 3.85 6.30 -7.17
CA PRO A 133 4.16 6.48 -8.58
C PRO A 133 4.04 5.16 -9.34
N MET A 134 3.35 5.18 -10.48
CA MET A 134 3.11 3.97 -11.27
C MET A 134 4.44 3.40 -11.76
N GLY A 135 4.62 2.08 -11.64
CA GLY A 135 5.87 1.39 -11.98
C GLY A 135 6.87 1.30 -10.81
N PHE A 136 6.69 2.07 -9.75
CA PHE A 136 7.54 1.98 -8.58
C PHE A 136 7.31 0.67 -7.81
N ASP A 137 8.36 -0.14 -7.70
CA ASP A 137 8.37 -1.36 -6.91
C ASP A 137 9.45 -1.29 -5.82
N PRO A 138 9.09 -1.08 -4.55
CA PRO A 138 10.06 -1.06 -3.46
C PRO A 138 10.74 -2.43 -3.25
N GLY A 139 10.11 -3.53 -3.65
CA GLY A 139 10.68 -4.87 -3.57
C GLY A 139 11.79 -5.13 -4.59
N ALA A 140 11.92 -4.28 -5.62
CA ALA A 140 12.99 -4.41 -6.61
C ALA A 140 14.33 -3.80 -6.15
N LEU A 141 14.32 -2.92 -5.14
CA LEU A 141 15.50 -2.16 -4.70
C LEU A 141 16.47 -3.00 -3.86
N TYR A 142 15.97 -4.00 -3.16
CA TYR A 142 16.73 -4.88 -2.28
C TYR A 142 16.19 -6.30 -2.39
N THR A 143 16.88 -7.27 -1.80
CA THR A 143 16.41 -8.66 -1.69
C THR A 143 15.22 -8.81 -0.74
N SER A 144 14.23 -7.95 -0.91
CA SER A 144 13.06 -7.82 -0.04
C SER A 144 11.73 -8.29 -0.68
N ARG A 145 11.78 -8.92 -1.85
CA ARG A 145 10.56 -9.35 -2.59
C ARG A 145 9.65 -10.27 -1.81
N ASN A 146 10.22 -11.08 -0.91
CA ASN A 146 9.46 -12.00 -0.07
C ASN A 146 9.00 -11.37 1.25
N HIS A 147 9.28 -10.09 1.47
CA HIS A 147 8.82 -9.37 2.64
C HIS A 147 7.47 -8.71 2.38
N PRO A 148 6.64 -8.55 3.41
CA PRO A 148 5.41 -7.79 3.32
C PRO A 148 5.65 -6.36 2.84
N ARG A 149 4.68 -5.79 2.11
CA ARG A 149 4.78 -4.46 1.48
C ARG A 149 5.19 -3.37 2.47
N GLY A 150 4.66 -3.38 3.68
CA GLY A 150 5.01 -2.40 4.71
C GLY A 150 6.48 -2.42 5.08
N LEU A 151 7.09 -3.61 5.15
CA LEU A 151 8.54 -3.75 5.42
C LEU A 151 9.36 -3.26 4.23
N GLN A 152 8.97 -3.59 3.00
CA GLN A 152 9.62 -3.08 1.79
C GLN A 152 9.62 -1.54 1.75
N MET A 153 8.49 -0.93 2.10
CA MET A 153 8.35 0.52 2.19
C MET A 153 9.23 1.12 3.29
N SER A 154 9.37 0.45 4.43
CA SER A 154 10.24 0.89 5.53
C SER A 154 11.71 0.85 5.14
N ILE A 155 12.15 -0.19 4.45
CA ILE A 155 13.51 -0.31 3.91
C ILE A 155 13.79 0.82 2.92
N TYR A 156 12.84 1.07 2.02
CA TYR A 156 12.96 2.20 1.08
C TYR A 156 13.07 3.55 1.80
N ALA A 157 12.21 3.79 2.78
CA ALA A 157 12.21 5.05 3.53
C ALA A 157 13.54 5.30 4.26
N MET A 158 14.11 4.25 4.85
CA MET A 158 15.44 4.33 5.48
C MET A 158 16.53 4.64 4.45
N SER A 159 16.53 3.97 3.32
CA SER A 159 17.45 4.22 2.22
C SER A 159 17.35 5.65 1.67
N ASP A 160 16.11 6.16 1.53
CA ASP A 160 15.86 7.52 1.06
C ASP A 160 16.36 8.57 2.08
N ALA A 161 16.25 8.30 3.40
CA ALA A 161 16.79 9.15 4.45
C ALA A 161 18.33 9.16 4.45
N LEU A 162 18.98 8.02 4.25
CA LEU A 162 20.44 7.95 4.12
C LEU A 162 20.93 8.70 2.87
N ALA A 163 20.20 8.60 1.76
CA ALA A 163 20.48 9.35 0.55
C ALA A 163 20.34 10.88 0.77
N ASP A 164 19.35 11.32 1.55
CA ASP A 164 19.16 12.73 1.92
C ASP A 164 20.35 13.26 2.75
N LEU A 165 20.85 12.42 3.64
CA LEU A 165 22.01 12.74 4.47
C LEU A 165 23.33 12.72 3.68
N GLY A 166 23.35 12.05 2.53
CA GLY A 166 24.56 11.90 1.71
C GLY A 166 25.59 10.94 2.32
N LEU A 167 25.15 10.04 3.18
CA LEU A 167 26.01 9.01 3.80
C LEU A 167 25.78 7.65 3.19
N ASP A 168 26.87 6.93 3.01
CA ASP A 168 26.87 5.51 2.70
C ASP A 168 26.66 4.70 3.98
N TRP A 169 25.76 3.70 3.91
CA TRP A 169 25.45 2.86 5.08
C TRP A 169 26.66 2.06 5.57
N ASP A 170 27.47 1.55 4.66
CA ASP A 170 28.63 0.72 5.04
C ASP A 170 29.69 1.54 5.77
N GLN A 171 29.85 2.80 5.36
CA GLN A 171 30.73 3.75 6.06
C GLN A 171 30.18 4.10 7.46
N LEU A 172 28.88 4.35 7.54
CA LEU A 172 28.23 4.66 8.82
C LEU A 172 28.28 3.46 9.77
N ALA A 173 27.90 2.28 9.32
CA ALA A 173 27.89 1.05 10.10
C ALA A 173 29.30 0.65 10.58
N GLY A 174 30.30 0.89 9.75
CA GLY A 174 31.71 0.62 10.13
C GLY A 174 32.29 1.61 11.14
N SER A 175 31.67 2.78 11.31
CA SER A 175 32.15 3.84 12.21
C SER A 175 31.45 3.88 13.57
N LEU A 176 30.31 3.20 13.71
CA LEU A 176 29.50 3.18 14.94
C LEU A 176 29.55 1.81 15.62
N PRO A 177 29.66 1.75 16.94
CA PRO A 177 29.48 0.49 17.67
C PRO A 177 28.01 0.03 17.51
N PRO A 178 27.77 -1.30 17.37
CA PRO A 178 26.43 -1.83 17.11
C PRO A 178 25.37 -1.46 18.16
N ASP A 179 25.78 -1.28 19.41
CA ASP A 179 24.92 -0.88 20.52
C ASP A 179 24.57 0.63 20.55
N ALA A 180 25.21 1.43 19.70
CA ALA A 180 24.89 2.84 19.48
C ALA A 180 23.85 3.06 18.39
N VAL A 181 23.40 2.00 17.71
CA VAL A 181 22.41 2.07 16.63
C VAL A 181 21.13 1.36 17.04
N SER A 182 20.00 2.05 16.94
CA SER A 182 18.69 1.47 17.20
C SER A 182 17.73 1.78 16.06
N VAL A 183 16.90 0.80 15.69
CA VAL A 183 15.86 0.95 14.66
C VAL A 183 14.50 0.72 15.30
N TYR A 184 13.61 1.70 15.17
CA TYR A 184 12.24 1.61 15.63
C TYR A 184 11.31 1.69 14.42
N VAL A 185 10.51 0.64 14.19
CA VAL A 185 9.56 0.55 13.10
C VAL A 185 8.17 0.29 13.65
N SER A 186 7.18 1.00 13.14
CA SER A 186 5.78 0.79 13.48
C SER A 186 4.89 0.89 12.25
N SER A 187 3.73 0.24 12.29
CA SER A 187 2.70 0.33 11.27
C SER A 187 1.33 0.38 11.93
N SER A 188 0.53 1.39 11.59
CA SER A 188 -0.84 1.52 12.12
C SER A 188 -1.83 0.57 11.44
N MET A 189 -1.56 0.17 10.19
CA MET A 189 -2.44 -0.70 9.39
C MET A 189 -2.02 -2.17 9.45
N GLY A 190 -0.87 -2.48 10.05
CA GLY A 190 -0.30 -3.81 10.00
C GLY A 190 0.21 -4.16 8.59
N GLN A 191 0.44 -5.44 8.38
CA GLN A 191 0.88 -5.99 7.09
C GLN A 191 -0.35 -6.58 6.38
N LEU A 192 -1.12 -5.75 5.67
CA LEU A 192 -2.40 -6.13 5.05
C LEU A 192 -2.27 -6.76 3.65
N ASP A 193 -1.06 -6.98 3.16
CA ASP A 193 -0.85 -7.71 1.91
C ASP A 193 -1.14 -9.21 2.04
N GLU A 194 -1.24 -9.89 0.90
CA GLU A 194 -1.59 -11.31 0.82
C GLU A 194 -0.54 -12.22 1.48
N ALA A 195 0.73 -11.79 1.54
CA ALA A 195 1.82 -12.54 2.17
C ALA A 195 1.86 -12.40 3.70
N ALA A 196 0.95 -11.64 4.30
CA ALA A 196 0.95 -11.34 5.73
C ALA A 196 -0.46 -11.40 6.34
N THR A 197 -0.76 -10.52 7.29
CA THR A 197 -2.03 -10.48 8.02
C THR A 197 -3.25 -10.37 7.09
N GLY A 198 -3.12 -9.66 5.95
CA GLY A 198 -4.20 -9.54 4.95
C GLY A 198 -4.58 -10.88 4.36
N GLY A 199 -3.60 -11.74 4.04
CA GLY A 199 -3.87 -13.10 3.56
C GLY A 199 -4.59 -13.95 4.61
N MET A 200 -4.14 -13.94 5.86
CA MET A 200 -4.79 -14.64 6.97
C MET A 200 -6.23 -14.16 7.20
N MET A 201 -6.46 -12.83 7.15
CA MET A 201 -7.81 -12.28 7.27
C MET A 201 -8.70 -12.72 6.11
N THR A 202 -8.17 -12.72 4.89
CA THR A 202 -8.90 -13.15 3.70
C THR A 202 -9.23 -14.64 3.75
N ALA A 203 -8.29 -15.50 4.15
CA ALA A 203 -8.52 -16.93 4.35
C ALA A 203 -9.58 -17.18 5.42
N GLY A 204 -9.48 -16.52 6.57
CA GLY A 204 -10.49 -16.61 7.63
C GLY A 204 -11.89 -16.16 7.19
N LEU A 205 -11.98 -15.11 6.33
CA LEU A 205 -13.26 -14.68 5.75
C LEU A 205 -13.83 -15.69 4.74
N ARG A 206 -12.97 -16.45 4.07
CA ARG A 206 -13.36 -17.53 3.14
C ARG A 206 -13.69 -18.83 3.85
N GLY A 207 -13.34 -18.95 5.15
CA GLY A 207 -13.51 -20.16 5.94
C GLY A 207 -12.47 -21.24 5.63
N GLU A 208 -11.29 -20.84 5.21
CA GLU A 208 -10.12 -21.69 4.95
C GLU A 208 -9.25 -21.85 6.21
#